data_9dcb79c2c8ab529a3c17a294522e06a2
#
_entry.id   9dcb79c2c8ab529a3c17a294522e06a2
#
_cell.length_a   1.000
_cell.length_b   1.000
_cell.length_c   1.000
_cell.angle_alpha   90.00
_cell.angle_beta   90.00
_cell.angle_gamma   90.00
#
_symmetry.space_group_name_H-M   'P 1'
#
loop_
_entity.id
_entity.type
_entity.pdbx_description
1 polymer ?
#
loop_
_entity_poly.entity_id
_entity_poly.type
_entity_poly.pdbx_seq_one_letter_code
_entity_poly.pdbx_strand_id
1 'polypeptide(L)'
;RVLFRSFPCKLDEAIEKKLSLLSDELVKNWGDRQLSVLELDDRIATAAEKAPTDDHLIKLLRESLSDVKKEYEKVLIHEEEKVREAGGLHVIGTERHESRRVDNQLRGRAGRQGDLGSTRFFLSLDDNLLRIFGGDRVANLMNAFRVDEDMPIESGMLTRSLESAQKKVETYYYDIRKQVFEYDEVMNNQR
;
A
#
# COMPACT_ATOMS: atom_id res chain seq x y z
N ARG A 1 -12.87 12.10 17.21
CA ARG A 1 -12.14 13.28 16.63
C ARG A 1 -10.91 12.88 15.79
N VAL A 2 -10.25 11.76 16.02
CA VAL A 2 -9.03 11.34 15.28
C VAL A 2 -9.38 10.73 13.93
N LEU A 3 -10.43 9.94 13.81
CA LEU A 3 -10.86 9.26 12.58
C LEU A 3 -11.35 10.20 11.46
N PHE A 4 -11.87 11.37 11.82
CA PHE A 4 -12.48 12.31 10.85
C PHE A 4 -11.60 13.50 10.48
N ARG A 5 -10.37 13.61 11.03
CA ARG A 5 -9.44 14.71 10.71
C ARG A 5 -8.73 14.60 9.36
N SER A 6 -8.75 13.43 8.74
CA SER A 6 -8.04 13.17 7.47
C SER A 6 -8.93 13.22 6.22
N PHE A 7 -10.22 13.50 6.36
CA PHE A 7 -11.12 13.61 5.21
C PHE A 7 -11.33 15.07 4.82
N PRO A 8 -11.17 15.42 3.53
CA PRO A 8 -11.27 16.79 3.04
C PRO A 8 -12.71 17.34 3.00
N CYS A 9 -13.71 16.50 3.25
CA CYS A 9 -15.12 16.86 3.17
C CYS A 9 -15.71 17.18 4.54
N LYS A 10 -16.45 18.30 4.64
CA LYS A 10 -17.32 18.55 5.78
C LYS A 10 -18.53 17.63 5.66
N LEU A 11 -18.86 16.97 6.78
CA LEU A 11 -20.11 16.21 6.90
C LEU A 11 -21.30 17.18 6.96
N ASP A 12 -22.47 16.69 6.55
CA ASP A 12 -23.72 17.42 6.72
C ASP A 12 -23.97 17.72 8.23
N GLU A 13 -24.44 18.93 8.54
CA GLU A 13 -24.72 19.35 9.91
C GLU A 13 -25.67 18.40 10.65
N ALA A 14 -26.61 17.77 9.95
CA ALA A 14 -27.52 16.79 10.52
C ALA A 14 -26.77 15.54 11.01
N ILE A 15 -25.79 15.07 10.23
CA ILE A 15 -24.96 13.91 10.57
C ILE A 15 -24.00 14.27 11.71
N GLU A 16 -23.40 15.47 11.69
CA GLU A 16 -22.54 15.92 12.78
C GLU A 16 -23.29 16.00 14.11
N LYS A 17 -24.52 16.51 14.12
CA LYS A 17 -25.38 16.52 15.32
C LYS A 17 -25.72 15.11 15.81
N LYS A 18 -26.05 14.19 14.88
CA LYS A 18 -26.32 12.78 15.22
C LYS A 18 -25.09 12.11 15.84
N LEU A 19 -23.89 12.35 15.29
CA LEU A 19 -22.63 11.83 15.81
C LEU A 19 -22.28 12.43 17.20
N SER A 20 -22.57 13.70 17.42
CA SER A 20 -22.38 14.34 18.74
C SER A 20 -23.27 13.72 19.80
N LEU A 21 -24.56 13.53 19.51
CA LEU A 21 -25.50 12.88 20.42
C LEU A 21 -25.10 11.44 20.72
N LEU A 22 -24.67 10.70 19.69
CA LEU A 22 -24.16 9.34 19.85
C LEU A 22 -22.89 9.30 20.71
N SER A 23 -21.96 10.25 20.52
CA SER A 23 -20.78 10.38 21.36
C SER A 23 -21.13 10.58 22.84
N ASP A 24 -22.08 11.45 23.12
CA ASP A 24 -22.54 11.71 24.50
C ASP A 24 -23.21 10.46 25.12
N GLU A 25 -23.95 9.71 24.32
CA GLU A 25 -24.60 8.48 24.77
C GLU A 25 -23.56 7.35 25.01
N LEU A 26 -22.54 7.22 24.17
CA LEU A 26 -21.44 6.28 24.35
C LEU A 26 -20.61 6.59 25.60
N VAL A 27 -20.30 7.87 25.85
CA VAL A 27 -19.60 8.31 27.06
C VAL A 27 -20.42 8.00 28.32
N LYS A 28 -21.73 8.22 28.31
CA LYS A 28 -22.60 7.89 29.45
C LYS A 28 -22.67 6.41 29.77
N ASN A 29 -22.72 5.56 28.76
CA ASN A 29 -22.89 4.12 28.92
C ASN A 29 -21.59 3.36 29.14
N TRP A 30 -20.50 3.76 28.49
CA TRP A 30 -19.21 3.07 28.60
C TRP A 30 -18.23 3.76 29.56
N GLY A 31 -18.49 5.03 29.96
CA GLY A 31 -17.63 5.83 30.83
C GLY A 31 -16.32 6.26 30.17
N ASP A 32 -15.74 7.35 30.66
CA ASP A 32 -14.49 7.93 30.09
C ASP A 32 -13.28 6.97 30.12
N ARG A 33 -13.26 6.04 31.08
CA ARG A 33 -12.17 5.08 31.25
C ARG A 33 -12.22 3.90 30.29
N GLN A 34 -13.36 3.59 29.72
CA GLN A 34 -13.55 2.48 28.74
C GLN A 34 -13.44 2.94 27.29
N LEU A 35 -13.34 4.24 27.05
CA LEU A 35 -13.09 4.83 25.75
C LEU A 35 -11.58 5.08 25.52
N SER A 36 -10.72 4.15 25.90
CA SER A 36 -9.35 4.15 25.40
C SER A 36 -9.39 4.05 23.86
N VAL A 37 -8.41 4.66 23.19
CA VAL A 37 -8.38 4.72 21.71
C VAL A 37 -8.47 3.32 21.09
N LEU A 38 -7.82 2.33 21.70
CA LEU A 38 -7.82 0.93 21.23
C LEU A 38 -9.21 0.27 21.36
N GLU A 39 -9.91 0.47 22.49
CA GLU A 39 -11.24 -0.10 22.70
C GLU A 39 -12.29 0.54 21.79
N LEU A 40 -12.15 1.82 21.48
CA LEU A 40 -13.02 2.50 20.52
C LEU A 40 -12.82 1.96 19.10
N ASP A 41 -11.56 1.75 18.69
CA ASP A 41 -11.25 1.19 17.38
C ASP A 41 -11.77 -0.24 17.22
N ASP A 42 -11.67 -1.08 18.25
CA ASP A 42 -12.24 -2.44 18.26
C ASP A 42 -13.76 -2.44 18.15
N ARG A 43 -14.43 -1.51 18.84
CA ARG A 43 -15.90 -1.38 18.77
C ARG A 43 -16.37 -0.83 17.43
N ILE A 44 -15.64 0.11 16.84
CA ILE A 44 -15.90 0.59 15.47
C ILE A 44 -15.68 -0.54 14.47
N ALA A 45 -14.63 -1.34 14.62
CA ALA A 45 -14.40 -2.51 13.79
C ALA A 45 -15.55 -3.51 13.91
N THR A 46 -16.01 -3.82 15.13
CA THR A 46 -17.18 -4.68 15.39
C THR A 46 -18.46 -4.11 14.77
N ALA A 47 -18.65 -2.79 14.82
CA ALA A 47 -19.80 -2.14 14.19
C ALA A 47 -19.72 -2.20 12.65
N ALA A 48 -18.51 -2.15 12.08
CA ALA A 48 -18.28 -2.27 10.63
C ALA A 48 -18.52 -3.71 10.12
N GLU A 49 -18.35 -4.71 10.98
CA GLU A 49 -18.67 -6.10 10.66
C GLU A 49 -20.18 -6.30 10.52
N LYS A 50 -20.57 -7.18 9.58
CA LYS A 50 -21.99 -7.52 9.35
C LYS A 50 -22.52 -8.60 10.30
N ALA A 51 -21.75 -9.00 11.32
CA ALA A 51 -22.16 -10.02 12.28
C ALA A 51 -23.42 -9.55 13.06
N PRO A 52 -24.37 -10.44 13.32
CA PRO A 52 -25.55 -10.12 14.11
C PRO A 52 -25.13 -9.78 15.54
N THR A 53 -25.68 -8.71 16.10
CA THR A 53 -25.41 -8.27 17.46
C THR A 53 -26.72 -7.82 18.12
N ASP A 54 -26.86 -8.08 19.42
CA ASP A 54 -27.98 -7.62 20.22
C ASP A 54 -27.67 -6.32 20.99
N ASP A 55 -26.41 -5.88 20.96
CA ASP A 55 -25.99 -4.63 21.58
C ASP A 55 -26.58 -3.42 20.85
N HIS A 56 -27.41 -2.66 21.56
CA HIS A 56 -28.07 -1.46 21.05
C HIS A 56 -27.08 -0.38 20.62
N LEU A 57 -25.98 -0.19 21.35
CA LEU A 57 -24.97 0.83 21.04
C LEU A 57 -24.18 0.49 19.79
N ILE A 58 -23.87 -0.81 19.57
CA ILE A 58 -23.24 -1.26 18.34
C ILE A 58 -24.17 -1.09 17.13
N LYS A 59 -25.49 -1.30 17.32
CA LYS A 59 -26.49 -1.04 16.26
C LYS A 59 -26.53 0.44 15.89
N LEU A 60 -26.55 1.35 16.88
CA LEU A 60 -26.51 2.80 16.63
C LEU A 60 -25.21 3.24 15.96
N LEU A 61 -24.06 2.70 16.37
CA LEU A 61 -22.79 2.92 15.70
C LEU A 61 -22.82 2.47 14.24
N ARG A 62 -23.39 1.30 13.98
CA ARG A 62 -23.52 0.75 12.62
C ARG A 62 -24.38 1.62 11.69
N GLU A 63 -25.51 2.10 12.21
CA GLU A 63 -26.37 3.04 11.48
C GLU A 63 -25.63 4.35 11.17
N SER A 64 -24.96 4.91 12.16
CA SER A 64 -24.21 6.15 12.01
C SER A 64 -23.03 5.99 11.03
N LEU A 65 -22.32 4.86 11.08
CA LEU A 65 -21.28 4.53 10.10
C LEU A 65 -21.85 4.39 8.67
N SER A 66 -23.04 3.79 8.54
CA SER A 66 -23.71 3.67 7.25
C SER A 66 -24.10 5.04 6.68
N ASP A 67 -24.62 5.94 7.53
CA ASP A 67 -25.01 7.29 7.10
C ASP A 67 -23.79 8.11 6.66
N VAL A 68 -22.70 8.07 7.43
CA VAL A 68 -21.43 8.70 7.10
C VAL A 68 -20.87 8.14 5.78
N LYS A 69 -20.90 6.82 5.61
CA LYS A 69 -20.43 6.16 4.40
C LYS A 69 -21.21 6.62 3.16
N LYS A 70 -22.53 6.69 3.25
CA LYS A 70 -23.37 7.16 2.15
C LYS A 70 -23.07 8.61 1.75
N GLU A 71 -22.75 9.46 2.72
CA GLU A 71 -22.41 10.86 2.45
C GLU A 71 -21.07 10.98 1.74
N TYR A 72 -20.07 10.21 2.20
CA TYR A 72 -18.78 10.14 1.50
C TYR A 72 -18.89 9.52 0.11
N GLU A 73 -19.71 8.50 -0.09
CA GLU A 73 -19.93 7.89 -1.41
C GLU A 73 -20.42 8.91 -2.45
N LYS A 74 -21.26 9.86 -2.06
CA LYS A 74 -21.71 10.93 -2.98
C LYS A 74 -20.57 11.80 -3.50
N VAL A 75 -19.61 12.11 -2.62
CA VAL A 75 -18.43 12.92 -2.99
C VAL A 75 -17.43 12.07 -3.76
N LEU A 76 -17.19 10.83 -3.30
CA LEU A 76 -16.21 9.91 -3.89
C LEU A 76 -16.54 9.53 -5.34
N ILE A 77 -17.83 9.42 -5.70
CA ILE A 77 -18.23 9.10 -7.08
C ILE A 77 -17.65 10.14 -8.06
N HIS A 78 -17.76 11.41 -7.75
CA HIS A 78 -17.22 12.47 -8.61
C HIS A 78 -15.68 12.51 -8.64
N GLU A 79 -15.04 12.18 -7.53
CA GLU A 79 -13.58 12.09 -7.47
C GLU A 79 -13.07 10.88 -8.24
N GLU A 80 -13.77 9.74 -8.15
CA GLU A 80 -13.46 8.53 -8.89
C GLU A 80 -13.52 8.75 -10.40
N GLU A 81 -14.55 9.45 -10.90
CA GLU A 81 -14.65 9.83 -12.30
C GLU A 81 -13.46 10.68 -12.76
N LYS A 82 -13.08 11.70 -11.99
CA LYS A 82 -11.91 12.55 -12.27
C LYS A 82 -10.62 11.74 -12.30
N VAL A 83 -10.45 10.80 -11.37
CA VAL A 83 -9.27 9.92 -11.34
C VAL A 83 -9.23 9.01 -12.56
N ARG A 84 -10.37 8.47 -12.98
CA ARG A 84 -10.47 7.67 -14.21
C ARG A 84 -10.15 8.46 -15.45
N GLU A 85 -10.67 9.68 -15.58
CA GLU A 85 -10.37 10.61 -16.69
C GLU A 85 -8.88 10.99 -16.72
N ALA A 86 -8.24 11.13 -15.58
CA ALA A 86 -6.80 11.39 -15.46
C ALA A 86 -5.90 10.18 -15.80
N GLY A 87 -6.49 9.01 -16.11
CA GLY A 87 -5.76 7.79 -16.45
C GLY A 87 -5.61 6.79 -15.31
N GLY A 88 -6.34 6.95 -14.22
CA GLY A 88 -6.39 6.03 -13.09
C GLY A 88 -5.22 6.16 -12.12
N LEU A 89 -4.95 5.10 -11.36
CA LEU A 89 -3.90 5.10 -10.35
C LEU A 89 -2.51 5.07 -11.00
N HIS A 90 -1.69 6.09 -10.70
CA HIS A 90 -0.28 6.13 -11.08
C HIS A 90 0.61 5.70 -9.92
N VAL A 91 1.31 4.58 -10.08
CA VAL A 91 2.22 4.03 -9.07
C VAL A 91 3.65 4.41 -9.40
N ILE A 92 4.31 5.10 -8.47
CA ILE A 92 5.71 5.49 -8.59
C ILE A 92 6.53 4.60 -7.66
N GLY A 93 7.51 3.88 -8.22
CA GLY A 93 8.53 3.16 -7.49
C GLY A 93 9.83 3.96 -7.48
N THR A 94 10.42 4.16 -6.31
CA THR A 94 11.69 4.91 -6.15
C THR A 94 12.91 4.00 -6.11
N GLU A 95 12.69 2.68 -6.03
CA GLU A 95 13.74 1.66 -6.06
C GLU A 95 13.19 0.36 -6.66
N ARG A 96 14.09 -0.56 -7.04
CA ARG A 96 13.74 -1.92 -7.44
C ARG A 96 14.02 -2.88 -6.30
N HIS A 97 13.13 -3.83 -6.09
CA HIS A 97 13.33 -4.90 -5.13
C HIS A 97 14.29 -5.97 -5.70
N GLU A 98 14.85 -6.76 -4.81
CA GLU A 98 15.71 -7.89 -5.19
C GLU A 98 14.95 -8.95 -6.00
N SER A 99 13.65 -9.08 -5.77
CA SER A 99 12.78 -10.00 -6.48
C SER A 99 11.85 -9.27 -7.45
N ARG A 100 11.88 -9.67 -8.72
CA ARG A 100 10.96 -9.19 -9.75
C ARG A 100 9.50 -9.44 -9.43
N ARG A 101 9.20 -10.49 -8.63
CA ARG A 101 7.86 -10.78 -8.16
C ARG A 101 7.30 -9.64 -7.31
N VAL A 102 8.10 -9.07 -6.42
CA VAL A 102 7.68 -7.95 -5.56
C VAL A 102 7.43 -6.69 -6.39
N ASP A 103 8.29 -6.39 -7.36
CA ASP A 103 8.07 -5.29 -8.29
C ASP A 103 6.76 -5.45 -9.08
N ASN A 104 6.46 -6.66 -9.53
CA ASN A 104 5.21 -6.96 -10.23
C ASN A 104 3.99 -6.83 -9.30
N GLN A 105 4.12 -7.16 -8.01
CA GLN A 105 3.07 -6.91 -7.04
C GLN A 105 2.82 -5.41 -6.83
N LEU A 106 3.88 -4.59 -6.85
CA LEU A 106 3.76 -3.13 -6.80
C LEU A 106 3.09 -2.60 -8.08
N ARG A 107 3.53 -3.03 -9.25
CA ARG A 107 2.90 -2.68 -10.53
C ARG A 107 1.43 -3.08 -10.59
N GLY A 108 1.10 -4.26 -10.06
CA GLY A 108 -0.27 -4.77 -9.99
C GLY A 108 -1.18 -4.03 -9.01
N ARG A 109 -0.70 -2.97 -8.35
CA ARG A 109 -1.57 -2.04 -7.61
C ARG A 109 -2.34 -1.12 -8.55
N ALA A 110 -1.76 -0.76 -9.70
CA ALA A 110 -2.44 -0.04 -10.76
C ALA A 110 -3.21 -1.00 -11.68
N GLY A 111 -4.27 -0.53 -12.34
CA GLY A 111 -5.03 -1.30 -13.33
C GLY A 111 -5.78 -2.51 -12.76
N ARG A 112 -6.24 -2.48 -11.51
CA ARG A 112 -7.00 -3.57 -10.91
C ARG A 112 -8.37 -3.70 -11.55
N GLN A 113 -8.81 -4.94 -11.77
CA GLN A 113 -10.14 -5.28 -12.32
C GLN A 113 -10.45 -4.62 -13.65
N GLY A 114 -9.43 -4.25 -14.43
CA GLY A 114 -9.60 -3.58 -15.72
C GLY A 114 -9.67 -2.05 -15.66
N ASP A 115 -9.49 -1.46 -14.47
CA ASP A 115 -9.36 -0.01 -14.35
C ASP A 115 -8.11 0.50 -15.07
N LEU A 116 -8.15 1.75 -15.51
CA LEU A 116 -6.99 2.45 -16.04
C LEU A 116 -5.94 2.62 -14.93
N GLY A 117 -4.67 2.55 -15.33
CA GLY A 117 -3.57 2.79 -14.40
C GLY A 117 -2.23 2.77 -15.09
N SER A 118 -1.22 3.32 -14.44
CA SER A 118 0.14 3.36 -14.96
C SER A 118 1.17 3.18 -13.86
N THR A 119 2.37 2.75 -14.23
CA THR A 119 3.45 2.55 -13.27
C THR A 119 4.75 3.09 -13.84
N ARG A 120 5.55 3.75 -13.01
CA ARG A 120 6.88 4.24 -13.39
C ARG A 120 7.88 4.02 -12.25
N PHE A 121 9.08 3.59 -12.59
CA PHE A 121 10.18 3.46 -11.66
C PHE A 121 11.21 4.55 -11.93
N PHE A 122 11.60 5.26 -10.85
CA PHE A 122 12.71 6.20 -10.83
C PHE A 122 13.81 5.58 -9.97
N LEU A 123 14.97 5.34 -10.52
CA LEU A 123 16.03 4.57 -9.91
C LEU A 123 17.30 5.41 -9.81
N SER A 124 18.02 5.27 -8.72
CA SER A 124 19.37 5.78 -8.58
C SER A 124 20.37 4.70 -8.94
N LEU A 125 21.51 5.10 -9.48
CA LEU A 125 22.62 4.19 -9.73
C LEU A 125 23.31 3.74 -8.44
N ASP A 126 23.09 4.48 -7.35
CA ASP A 126 23.56 4.14 -6.00
C ASP A 126 22.65 3.11 -5.30
N ASP A 127 21.52 2.76 -5.90
CA ASP A 127 20.63 1.73 -5.34
C ASP A 127 21.37 0.42 -5.16
N ASN A 128 21.12 -0.27 -4.06
CA ASN A 128 21.82 -1.51 -3.67
C ASN A 128 21.86 -2.55 -4.78
N LEU A 129 20.76 -2.69 -5.52
CA LEU A 129 20.67 -3.64 -6.63
C LEU A 129 21.71 -3.35 -7.72
N LEU A 130 21.88 -2.09 -8.10
CA LEU A 130 22.83 -1.68 -9.12
C LEU A 130 24.26 -1.65 -8.60
N ARG A 131 24.46 -1.19 -7.37
CA ARG A 131 25.77 -1.11 -6.74
C ARG A 131 26.42 -2.50 -6.55
N ILE A 132 25.62 -3.50 -6.10
CA ILE A 132 26.15 -4.84 -5.79
C ILE A 132 26.17 -5.74 -7.02
N PHE A 133 25.16 -5.70 -7.86
CA PHE A 133 24.96 -6.65 -8.97
C PHE A 133 25.07 -6.03 -10.38
N GLY A 134 25.00 -4.70 -10.48
CA GLY A 134 25.16 -3.96 -11.74
C GLY A 134 26.60 -3.93 -12.25
N GLY A 135 27.56 -3.93 -11.34
CA GLY A 135 28.98 -3.98 -11.60
C GLY A 135 29.51 -2.87 -12.52
N ASP A 136 30.73 -3.09 -13.05
CA ASP A 136 31.45 -2.15 -13.91
C ASP A 136 30.71 -1.76 -15.21
N ARG A 137 29.71 -2.54 -15.62
CA ARG A 137 28.92 -2.24 -16.82
C ARG A 137 28.10 -0.97 -16.70
N VAL A 138 27.55 -0.71 -15.52
CA VAL A 138 26.74 0.51 -15.25
C VAL A 138 27.68 1.72 -15.15
N ALA A 139 28.81 1.57 -14.45
CA ALA A 139 29.83 2.62 -14.36
C ALA A 139 30.40 2.99 -15.74
N ASN A 140 30.72 2.00 -16.57
CA ASN A 140 31.22 2.21 -17.93
C ASN A 140 30.16 2.88 -18.84
N LEU A 141 28.89 2.55 -18.64
CA LEU A 141 27.78 3.16 -19.37
C LEU A 141 27.63 4.64 -19.02
N MET A 142 27.75 4.99 -17.72
CA MET A 142 27.69 6.37 -17.25
C MET A 142 28.84 7.22 -17.79
N ASN A 143 30.05 6.67 -17.75
CA ASN A 143 31.23 7.36 -18.33
C ASN A 143 31.10 7.58 -19.84
N ALA A 144 30.40 6.69 -20.55
CA ALA A 144 30.17 6.81 -21.98
C ALA A 144 29.12 7.86 -22.35
N PHE A 145 28.11 8.08 -21.50
CA PHE A 145 27.03 9.02 -21.80
C PHE A 145 27.36 10.48 -21.46
N ARG A 146 28.40 10.76 -20.68
CA ARG A 146 28.75 12.13 -20.22
C ARG A 146 27.54 12.95 -19.78
N VAL A 147 26.65 12.35 -19.01
CA VAL A 147 25.38 12.95 -18.60
C VAL A 147 25.61 13.76 -17.35
N ASP A 148 25.01 14.95 -17.27
CA ASP A 148 24.94 15.74 -16.04
C ASP A 148 24.16 14.96 -14.96
N GLU A 149 24.61 15.06 -13.70
CA GLU A 149 24.11 14.29 -12.56
C GLU A 149 22.59 14.42 -12.35
N ASP A 150 22.00 15.54 -12.77
CA ASP A 150 20.57 15.84 -12.58
C ASP A 150 19.68 15.42 -13.76
N MET A 151 20.23 14.82 -14.81
CA MET A 151 19.45 14.51 -16.02
C MET A 151 18.89 13.07 -15.99
N PRO A 152 17.55 12.91 -16.04
CA PRO A 152 16.97 11.57 -16.07
C PRO A 152 17.31 10.84 -17.37
N ILE A 153 17.87 9.64 -17.27
CA ILE A 153 18.28 8.84 -18.42
C ILE A 153 17.23 7.77 -18.69
N GLU A 154 16.58 7.83 -19.85
CA GLU A 154 15.72 6.78 -20.34
C GLU A 154 16.47 5.97 -21.41
N SER A 155 16.91 4.77 -21.06
CA SER A 155 17.62 3.89 -21.99
C SER A 155 17.17 2.44 -21.86
N GLY A 156 16.81 1.82 -22.98
CA GLY A 156 16.49 0.39 -23.03
C GLY A 156 17.67 -0.51 -22.62
N MET A 157 18.90 -0.02 -22.74
CA MET A 157 20.11 -0.71 -22.32
C MET A 157 20.22 -0.74 -20.78
N LEU A 158 19.89 0.37 -20.11
CA LEU A 158 19.81 0.44 -18.65
C LEU A 158 18.74 -0.50 -18.10
N THR A 159 17.57 -0.53 -18.72
CA THR A 159 16.50 -1.45 -18.34
C THR A 159 16.95 -2.92 -18.41
N ARG A 160 17.60 -3.31 -19.48
CA ARG A 160 18.14 -4.68 -19.64
C ARG A 160 19.26 -4.99 -18.63
N SER A 161 20.09 -4.02 -18.30
CA SER A 161 21.15 -4.18 -17.29
C SER A 161 20.52 -4.40 -15.90
N LEU A 162 19.50 -3.63 -15.55
CA LEU A 162 18.72 -3.79 -14.33
C LEU A 162 18.05 -5.16 -14.23
N GLU A 163 17.39 -5.60 -15.29
CA GLU A 163 16.76 -6.93 -15.34
C GLU A 163 17.80 -8.05 -15.19
N SER A 164 18.98 -7.89 -15.78
CA SER A 164 20.08 -8.84 -15.63
C SER A 164 20.63 -8.86 -14.20
N ALA A 165 20.79 -7.70 -13.58
CA ALA A 165 21.20 -7.59 -12.18
C ALA A 165 20.19 -8.29 -11.25
N GLN A 166 18.91 -7.99 -11.41
CA GLN A 166 17.85 -8.61 -10.63
C GLN A 166 17.79 -10.14 -10.79
N LYS A 167 18.00 -10.64 -12.01
CA LYS A 167 18.08 -12.09 -12.27
C LYS A 167 19.26 -12.73 -11.55
N LYS A 168 20.43 -12.06 -11.48
CA LYS A 168 21.60 -12.57 -10.74
C LYS A 168 21.29 -12.69 -9.24
N VAL A 169 20.62 -11.69 -8.66
CA VAL A 169 20.18 -11.73 -7.25
C VAL A 169 19.22 -12.88 -7.01
N GLU A 170 18.22 -13.04 -7.87
CA GLU A 170 17.27 -14.15 -7.77
C GLU A 170 17.96 -15.51 -7.82
N THR A 171 18.96 -15.68 -8.71
CA THR A 171 19.77 -16.90 -8.82
C THR A 171 20.59 -17.14 -7.55
N TYR A 172 21.26 -16.11 -7.05
CA TYR A 172 22.06 -16.21 -5.82
C TYR A 172 21.21 -16.68 -4.63
N TYR A 173 20.05 -16.08 -4.39
CA TYR A 173 19.17 -16.52 -3.31
C TYR A 173 18.53 -17.89 -3.59
N TYR A 174 18.31 -18.25 -4.82
CA TYR A 174 17.87 -19.60 -5.17
C TYR A 174 18.91 -20.64 -4.78
N ASP A 175 20.17 -20.41 -5.10
CA ASP A 175 21.28 -21.33 -4.79
C ASP A 175 21.46 -21.50 -3.27
N ILE A 176 21.36 -20.40 -2.49
CA ILE A 176 21.38 -20.46 -1.04
C ILE A 176 20.24 -21.33 -0.50
N ARG A 177 19.02 -21.09 -0.95
CA ARG A 177 17.85 -21.88 -0.50
C ARG A 177 17.98 -23.34 -0.88
N LYS A 178 18.52 -23.64 -2.05
CA LYS A 178 18.77 -24.99 -2.50
C LYS A 178 19.77 -25.69 -1.59
N GLN A 179 20.88 -25.04 -1.24
CA GLN A 179 21.85 -25.59 -0.30
C GLN A 179 21.26 -25.88 1.07
N VAL A 180 20.46 -24.97 1.62
CA VAL A 180 19.77 -25.18 2.91
C VAL A 180 18.84 -26.37 2.83
N PHE A 181 18.09 -26.51 1.75
CA PHE A 181 17.20 -27.65 1.54
C PHE A 181 17.95 -28.98 1.47
N GLU A 182 19.08 -29.02 0.74
CA GLU A 182 19.94 -30.20 0.65
C GLU A 182 20.53 -30.60 2.01
N TYR A 183 20.90 -29.63 2.85
CA TYR A 183 21.32 -29.88 4.23
C TYR A 183 20.19 -30.46 5.10
N ASP A 184 19.01 -29.91 5.01
CA ASP A 184 17.84 -30.37 5.76
C ASP A 184 17.44 -31.80 5.35
N GLU A 185 17.57 -32.15 4.06
CA GLU A 185 17.29 -33.50 3.57
C GLU A 185 18.29 -34.51 4.16
N VAL A 186 19.58 -34.19 4.21
CA VAL A 186 20.61 -35.04 4.82
C VAL A 186 20.31 -35.26 6.30
N MET A 187 19.96 -34.18 7.04
CA MET A 187 19.66 -34.25 8.47
C MET A 187 18.39 -35.08 8.75
N ASN A 188 17.39 -34.97 7.89
CA ASN A 188 16.15 -35.76 8.02
C ASN A 188 16.37 -37.24 7.72
N ASN A 189 17.26 -37.56 6.78
CA ASN A 189 17.62 -38.96 6.46
C ASN A 189 18.48 -39.62 7.53
N GLN A 190 19.13 -38.86 8.40
CA GLN A 190 19.95 -39.34 9.51
C GLN A 190 19.16 -39.51 10.83
N ARG A 191 17.92 -39.06 10.87
CA ARG A 191 16.97 -39.22 12.00
C ARG A 191 16.15 -40.50 11.88
#